data_fa0f0d35d54a39a44cd4d8c71137bb15
#
_entry.id   fa0f0d35d54a39a44cd4d8c71137bb15
#
_cell.length_a   1.000
_cell.length_b   1.000
_cell.length_c   1.000
_cell.angle_alpha   90.00
_cell.angle_beta   90.00
_cell.angle_gamma   90.00
#
_symmetry.space_group_name_H-M   'P 1'
#
loop_
_entity.id
_entity.type
_entity.pdbx_description
1 polymer ?
#
loop_
_entity_poly.entity_id
_entity_poly.type
_entity_poly.pdbx_seq_one_letter_code
_entity_poly.pdbx_strand_id
1 'polypeptide(L)'
;MDDPVGSMTFTDHAREMLIERGIEEDWGIRTLRDPEVLEDDPKREGRVRAFRAVPEREERVWRVVFERSGSTYHVVTCFLDRGRRRKP
;
A
#
# COMPACT_ATOMS: atom_id res chain seq x y z
N MET A 1 12.22 18.79 -5.90
CA MET A 1 11.71 17.74 -6.77
C MET A 1 10.37 17.25 -6.24
N ASP A 2 9.39 17.23 -7.09
CA ASP A 2 8.05 16.86 -6.65
C ASP A 2 7.93 15.36 -6.41
N ASP A 3 7.34 15.03 -5.28
CA ASP A 3 7.04 13.66 -4.94
C ASP A 3 5.84 13.21 -5.80
N PRO A 4 5.92 12.05 -6.50
CA PRO A 4 4.76 11.55 -7.25
C PRO A 4 3.55 11.29 -6.35
N VAL A 5 3.78 11.10 -5.06
CA VAL A 5 2.73 11.03 -4.06
C VAL A 5 2.65 12.39 -3.39
N GLY A 6 1.65 13.20 -3.75
CA GLY A 6 1.50 14.56 -3.24
C GLY A 6 1.30 14.62 -1.73
N SER A 7 0.27 13.91 -1.24
CA SER A 7 0.04 13.78 0.19
C SER A 7 -0.59 12.42 0.46
N MET A 8 -0.50 11.97 1.71
CA MET A 8 -0.98 10.65 2.08
C MET A 8 -1.68 10.71 3.43
N THR A 9 -2.87 10.14 3.50
CA THR A 9 -3.60 9.99 4.75
C THR A 9 -3.89 8.51 4.97
N PHE A 10 -4.03 8.12 6.23
CA PHE A 10 -4.38 6.75 6.60
C PHE A 10 -5.67 6.76 7.37
N THR A 11 -6.60 5.86 7.03
CA THR A 11 -7.80 5.68 7.85
C THR A 11 -7.41 5.10 9.20
N ASP A 12 -8.30 5.20 10.17
CA ASP A 12 -8.06 4.60 11.49
C ASP A 12 -7.82 3.09 11.36
N HIS A 13 -8.60 2.45 10.49
CA HIS A 13 -8.43 1.02 10.21
C HIS A 13 -7.04 0.72 9.67
N ALA A 14 -6.56 1.52 8.70
CA ALA A 14 -5.24 1.32 8.13
C ALA A 14 -4.14 1.47 9.19
N ARG A 15 -4.29 2.47 10.09
CA ARG A 15 -3.33 2.66 11.18
C ARG A 15 -3.34 1.49 12.15
N GLU A 16 -4.52 0.98 12.47
CA GLU A 16 -4.66 -0.19 13.33
C GLU A 16 -3.96 -1.41 12.73
N MET A 17 -4.10 -1.58 11.42
CA MET A 17 -3.46 -2.69 10.73
C MET A 17 -1.93 -2.59 10.79
N LEU A 18 -1.40 -1.38 10.65
CA LEU A 18 0.05 -1.17 10.78
C LEU A 18 0.54 -1.55 12.18
N ILE A 19 -0.19 -1.12 13.21
CA ILE A 19 0.17 -1.40 14.59
C ILE A 19 0.08 -2.90 14.90
N GLU A 20 -1.04 -3.52 14.55
CA GLU A 20 -1.26 -4.95 14.81
C GLU A 20 -0.22 -5.84 14.15
N ARG A 21 0.24 -5.47 12.97
CA ARG A 21 1.16 -6.29 12.20
C ARG A 21 2.61 -5.87 12.34
N GLY A 22 2.87 -4.84 13.17
CA GLY A 22 4.22 -4.36 13.38
C GLY A 22 4.87 -3.81 12.12
N ILE A 23 4.10 -3.11 11.30
CA ILE A 23 4.56 -2.60 10.01
C ILE A 23 4.76 -1.09 10.09
N GLU A 24 5.86 -0.62 9.54
CA GLU A 24 6.17 0.80 9.53
C GLU A 24 5.42 1.52 8.41
N GLU A 25 4.99 2.74 8.68
CA GLU A 25 4.32 3.57 7.68
C GLU A 25 5.18 3.76 6.43
N ASP A 26 6.50 3.78 6.57
CA ASP A 26 7.44 3.90 5.46
C ASP A 26 7.22 2.86 4.37
N TRP A 27 6.79 1.66 4.73
CA TRP A 27 6.56 0.62 3.75
C TRP A 27 5.35 0.94 2.88
N GLY A 28 4.32 1.53 3.47
CA GLY A 28 3.16 2.01 2.72
C GLY A 28 3.55 3.13 1.78
N ILE A 29 4.33 4.07 2.27
CA ILE A 29 4.81 5.20 1.48
C ILE A 29 5.67 4.71 0.32
N ARG A 30 6.60 3.81 0.60
CA ARG A 30 7.47 3.21 -0.41
C ARG A 30 6.66 2.50 -1.49
N THR A 31 5.63 1.78 -1.08
CA THR A 31 4.77 1.04 -2.00
C THR A 31 4.02 1.98 -2.93
N LEU A 32 3.51 3.09 -2.41
CA LEU A 32 2.78 4.05 -3.22
C LEU A 32 3.68 4.86 -4.14
N ARG A 33 4.91 5.14 -3.72
CA ARG A 33 5.87 5.88 -4.53
C ARG A 33 6.42 5.07 -5.69
N ASP A 34 6.61 3.78 -5.46
CA ASP A 34 7.23 2.90 -6.45
C ASP A 34 6.61 1.51 -6.40
N PRO A 35 5.34 1.39 -6.79
CA PRO A 35 4.67 0.09 -6.78
C PRO A 35 5.23 -0.81 -7.87
N GLU A 36 5.34 -2.09 -7.58
CA GLU A 36 5.73 -3.07 -8.58
C GLU A 36 4.53 -3.46 -9.44
N VAL A 37 3.34 -3.43 -8.85
CA VAL A 37 2.09 -3.72 -9.54
C VAL A 37 1.00 -2.78 -9.05
N LEU A 38 0.18 -2.30 -9.97
CA LEU A 38 -1.03 -1.53 -9.65
C LEU A 38 -2.22 -2.24 -10.29
N GLU A 39 -3.28 -2.41 -9.51
CA GLU A 39 -4.51 -3.04 -10.01
C GLU A 39 -5.71 -2.29 -9.47
N ASP A 40 -6.76 -2.19 -10.28
CA ASP A 40 -8.03 -1.67 -9.80
C ASP A 40 -8.67 -2.69 -8.87
N ASP A 41 -9.33 -2.21 -7.81
CA ASP A 41 -10.05 -3.09 -6.92
C ASP A 41 -11.30 -3.59 -7.64
N PRO A 42 -11.46 -4.91 -7.82
CA PRO A 42 -12.62 -5.45 -8.54
C PRO A 42 -13.94 -5.27 -7.78
N LYS A 43 -13.88 -4.99 -6.49
CA LYS A 43 -15.06 -4.88 -5.65
C LYS A 43 -15.55 -3.46 -5.48
N ARG A 44 -14.70 -2.46 -5.76
CA ARG A 44 -15.08 -1.07 -5.51
C ARG A 44 -14.41 -0.14 -6.51
N GLU A 45 -15.23 0.54 -7.27
CA GLU A 45 -14.77 1.53 -8.23
C GLU A 45 -14.03 2.67 -7.53
N GLY A 46 -12.97 3.14 -8.14
CA GLY A 46 -12.16 4.23 -7.59
C GLY A 46 -11.12 3.80 -6.57
N ARG A 47 -11.11 2.53 -6.22
CA ARG A 47 -10.15 1.99 -5.26
C ARG A 47 -9.06 1.24 -6.02
N VAL A 48 -7.81 1.44 -5.61
CA VAL A 48 -6.64 0.87 -6.29
C VAL A 48 -5.82 0.07 -5.28
N ARG A 49 -5.22 -1.01 -5.75
CA ARG A 49 -4.31 -1.84 -4.97
C ARG A 49 -2.89 -1.65 -5.50
N ALA A 50 -1.97 -1.28 -4.63
CA ALA A 50 -0.56 -1.19 -4.95
C ALA A 50 0.18 -2.32 -4.25
N PHE A 51 1.08 -2.99 -4.97
CA PHE A 51 1.83 -4.13 -4.44
C PHE A 51 3.31 -3.88 -4.57
N ARG A 52 4.05 -4.25 -3.55
CA ARG A 52 5.51 -4.21 -3.58
C ARG A 52 6.08 -5.24 -2.62
N ALA A 53 7.13 -5.94 -3.06
CA ALA A 53 7.85 -6.87 -2.19
C ALA A 53 8.60 -6.09 -1.12
N VAL A 54 8.62 -6.64 0.09
CA VAL A 54 9.29 -6.04 1.24
C VAL A 54 10.48 -6.90 1.61
N PRO A 55 11.71 -6.48 1.27
CA PRO A 55 12.91 -7.26 1.58
C PRO A 55 13.06 -7.55 3.08
N GLU A 56 12.66 -6.61 3.91
CA GLU A 56 12.72 -6.75 5.37
C GLU A 56 11.80 -7.87 5.89
N ARG A 57 10.91 -8.35 5.05
CA ARG A 57 9.97 -9.44 5.38
C ARG A 57 10.09 -10.60 4.38
N GLU A 58 11.32 -10.98 4.06
CA GLU A 58 11.60 -12.12 3.19
C GLU A 58 10.92 -12.04 1.83
N GLU A 59 10.86 -10.84 1.25
CA GLU A 59 10.25 -10.58 -0.06
C GLU A 59 8.76 -10.87 -0.10
N ARG A 60 8.09 -10.87 1.03
CA ARG A 60 6.63 -10.95 1.05
C ARG A 60 6.06 -9.70 0.40
N VAL A 61 4.97 -9.87 -0.32
CA VAL A 61 4.36 -8.77 -1.04
C VAL A 61 3.42 -8.00 -0.13
N TRP A 62 3.66 -6.70 -0.05
CA TRP A 62 2.85 -5.77 0.72
C TRP A 62 1.76 -5.21 -0.18
N ARG A 63 0.52 -5.23 0.30
CA ARG A 63 -0.61 -4.65 -0.43
C ARG A 63 -1.09 -3.40 0.29
N VAL A 64 -1.15 -2.30 -0.44
CA VAL A 64 -1.72 -1.04 0.06
C VAL A 64 -2.94 -0.74 -0.79
N VAL A 65 -4.10 -0.64 -0.15
CA VAL A 65 -5.35 -0.31 -0.84
C VAL A 65 -5.67 1.14 -0.56
N PHE A 66 -5.86 1.92 -1.61
CA PHE A 66 -6.06 3.35 -1.47
C PHE A 66 -7.09 3.89 -2.44
N GLU A 67 -7.62 5.08 -2.11
CA GLU A 67 -8.46 5.85 -2.99
C GLU A 67 -7.76 7.17 -3.26
N ARG A 68 -7.82 7.66 -4.47
CA ARG A 68 -7.15 8.88 -4.86
C ARG A 68 -8.12 10.03 -5.00
N SER A 69 -7.80 11.17 -4.40
CA SER A 69 -8.57 12.40 -4.52
C SER A 69 -7.60 13.53 -4.84
N GLY A 70 -7.59 13.97 -6.11
CA GLY A 70 -6.60 14.93 -6.56
C GLY A 70 -5.20 14.37 -6.42
N SER A 71 -4.33 15.05 -5.67
CA SER A 71 -2.97 14.59 -5.39
C SER A 71 -2.86 13.89 -4.04
N THR A 72 -4.00 13.63 -3.38
CA THR A 72 -4.00 12.98 -2.07
C THR A 72 -4.34 11.50 -2.21
N TYR A 73 -3.56 10.65 -1.55
CA TYR A 73 -3.79 9.22 -1.47
C TYR A 73 -4.37 8.89 -0.11
N HIS A 74 -5.57 8.32 -0.10
CA HIS A 74 -6.24 7.90 1.15
C HIS A 74 -6.07 6.41 1.31
N VAL A 75 -5.16 6.01 2.18
CA VAL A 75 -4.91 4.59 2.43
C VAL A 75 -6.04 4.03 3.29
N VAL A 76 -6.76 3.08 2.73
CA VAL A 76 -7.95 2.50 3.36
C VAL A 76 -7.59 1.28 4.19
N THR A 77 -6.69 0.45 3.69
CA THR A 77 -6.19 -0.71 4.40
C THR A 77 -4.85 -1.12 3.81
N CYS A 78 -4.09 -1.91 4.56
CA CYS A 78 -2.79 -2.40 4.13
C CYS A 78 -2.45 -3.67 4.89
N PHE A 79 -1.80 -4.61 4.21
CA PHE A 79 -1.44 -5.90 4.81
C PHE A 79 -0.46 -6.64 3.91
N LEU A 80 0.18 -7.66 4.48
CA LEU A 80 1.02 -8.56 3.71
C LEU A 80 0.10 -9.55 2.99
N ASP A 81 0.25 -9.65 1.68
CA ASP A 81 -0.56 -10.55 0.86
C ASP A 81 0.10 -11.92 0.83
N ARG A 82 -0.49 -12.88 1.55
CA ARG A 82 0.07 -14.22 1.66
C ARG A 82 -0.07 -15.03 0.39
N GLY A 83 -1.04 -14.70 -0.44
CA GLY A 83 -1.26 -15.40 -1.70
C GLY A 83 -0.34 -14.94 -2.81
N ARG A 84 0.41 -13.87 -2.59
CA ARG A 84 1.25 -13.28 -3.62
C ARG A 84 2.67 -13.13 -3.08
N ARG A 85 3.61 -13.81 -3.70
CA ARG A 85 5.02 -13.71 -3.34
C ARG A 85 5.84 -13.41 -4.57
N ARG A 86 6.88 -12.61 -4.39
CA ARG A 86 7.83 -12.37 -5.45
C ARG A 86 8.64 -13.64 -5.65
N LYS A 87 8.66 -14.14 -6.88
CA LYS A 87 9.46 -15.32 -7.22
C LYS A 87 10.92 -14.91 -7.34
N PRO A 88 11.85 -15.73 -6.84
CA PRO A 88 13.28 -15.46 -7.00
C PRO A 88 13.71 -15.48 -8.46
#